data_64b6468f3671b209d3c3a4246a202eab
#
_entry.id   64b6468f3671b209d3c3a4246a202eab
#
_cell.length_a   1.000
_cell.length_b   1.000
_cell.length_c   1.000
_cell.angle_alpha   90.00
_cell.angle_beta   90.00
_cell.angle_gamma   90.00
#
_symmetry.space_group_name_H-M   'P 1'
#
loop_
_entity.id
_entity.type
_entity.pdbx_description
1 polymer ?
#
loop_
_entity_poly.entity_id
_entity_poly.type
_entity_poly.pdbx_seq_one_letter_code
_entity_poly.pdbx_strand_id
1 'polypeptide(L)'
;MMHRLVYCFLVPGLLLLGACQGYDFKVNDKVVYTPIPLFSDFTVPDPGLDSCLKQAINDGVITAADQLTTLDCSFAGIENLQGLATFTGLRALRLSANKVRNLVELSTITTLQELFLDDNQIVDPVPLYHLPTLRKVDLSGNATLQCPKPGSFAQVATVILPAHCR
;
A
#
# COMPACT_ATOMS: atom_id res chain seq x y z
N MET A 1 3.69 61.51 -42.67
CA MET A 1 3.28 61.18 -41.25
C MET A 1 2.98 59.71 -41.18
N MET A 2 3.95 58.92 -40.71
CA MET A 2 3.85 57.46 -40.67
C MET A 2 3.55 57.04 -39.23
N HIS A 3 2.35 56.44 -39.02
CA HIS A 3 1.99 55.81 -37.75
C HIS A 3 2.61 54.44 -37.69
N ARG A 4 3.55 54.20 -36.82
CA ARG A 4 4.05 52.84 -36.49
C ARG A 4 3.14 52.22 -35.44
N LEU A 5 2.39 51.19 -35.83
CA LEU A 5 1.66 50.29 -34.96
C LEU A 5 2.66 49.36 -34.28
N VAL A 6 2.79 49.48 -32.95
CA VAL A 6 3.52 48.51 -32.11
C VAL A 6 2.60 47.36 -31.77
N TYR A 7 2.86 46.19 -32.37
CA TYR A 7 2.20 44.94 -31.98
C TYR A 7 2.83 44.43 -30.70
N CYS A 8 2.07 44.50 -29.60
CA CYS A 8 2.41 43.85 -28.35
C CYS A 8 2.08 42.35 -28.44
N PHE A 9 3.07 41.49 -28.65
CA PHE A 9 2.91 40.05 -28.55
C PHE A 9 2.77 39.67 -27.06
N LEU A 10 1.53 39.38 -26.66
CA LEU A 10 1.22 38.67 -25.42
C LEU A 10 1.67 37.22 -25.55
N VAL A 11 2.80 36.88 -25.00
CA VAL A 11 3.21 35.50 -24.76
C VAL A 11 2.44 34.98 -23.53
N PRO A 12 1.58 33.97 -23.65
CA PRO A 12 0.98 33.35 -22.48
C PRO A 12 2.08 32.63 -21.70
N GLY A 13 2.48 33.20 -20.56
CA GLY A 13 3.38 32.58 -19.63
C GLY A 13 2.79 31.26 -19.12
N LEU A 14 3.32 30.15 -19.59
CA LEU A 14 3.10 28.83 -19.03
C LEU A 14 3.69 28.81 -17.62
N LEU A 15 2.83 29.02 -16.62
CA LEU A 15 3.18 28.81 -15.21
C LEU A 15 3.47 27.32 -15.01
N LEU A 16 4.75 26.95 -15.12
CA LEU A 16 5.26 25.69 -14.62
C LEU A 16 5.11 25.76 -13.09
N LEU A 17 4.03 25.17 -12.58
CA LEU A 17 3.91 24.81 -11.17
C LEU A 17 4.93 23.70 -10.91
N GLY A 18 6.17 24.08 -10.72
CA GLY A 18 7.18 23.19 -10.17
C GLY A 18 6.73 22.80 -8.77
N ALA A 19 6.37 21.53 -8.59
CA ALA A 19 6.09 20.95 -7.29
C ALA A 19 7.30 21.21 -6.41
N CYS A 20 7.16 22.07 -5.39
CA CYS A 20 8.17 22.29 -4.36
C CYS A 20 8.25 21.06 -3.48
N GLN A 21 9.02 20.05 -3.89
CA GLN A 21 9.48 18.99 -3.00
C GLN A 21 10.69 19.53 -2.22
N GLY A 22 10.55 19.61 -0.90
CA GLY A 22 11.66 19.95 0.01
C GLY A 22 12.00 21.43 0.06
N TYR A 23 11.21 22.23 0.75
CA TYR A 23 11.61 23.59 1.09
C TYR A 23 12.04 23.67 2.56
N ASP A 24 13.21 24.28 2.79
CA ASP A 24 13.65 24.62 4.13
C ASP A 24 12.85 25.79 4.66
N PHE A 25 12.35 25.68 5.88
CA PHE A 25 11.74 26.81 6.57
C PHE A 25 12.85 27.67 7.19
N LYS A 26 12.99 28.93 6.72
CA LYS A 26 14.04 29.86 7.18
C LYS A 26 13.42 31.04 7.93
N VAL A 27 14.05 31.40 9.03
CA VAL A 27 13.77 32.64 9.78
C VAL A 27 15.07 33.41 9.90
N ASN A 28 15.09 34.66 9.40
CA ASN A 28 16.31 35.53 9.34
C ASN A 28 17.49 34.77 8.69
N ASP A 29 17.28 34.17 7.51
CA ASP A 29 18.24 33.37 6.74
C ASP A 29 18.84 32.15 7.44
N LYS A 30 18.35 31.81 8.64
CA LYS A 30 18.70 30.57 9.33
C LYS A 30 17.63 29.50 9.04
N VAL A 31 18.07 28.32 8.59
CA VAL A 31 17.20 27.16 8.45
C VAL A 31 16.74 26.73 9.84
N VAL A 32 15.43 26.77 10.07
CA VAL A 32 14.81 26.40 11.35
C VAL A 32 14.19 25.01 11.26
N TYR A 33 13.83 24.57 10.05
CA TYR A 33 13.23 23.27 9.80
C TYR A 33 13.47 22.82 8.37
N THR A 34 13.95 21.59 8.21
CA THR A 34 14.01 20.85 6.93
C THR A 34 13.08 19.67 7.05
N PRO A 35 12.04 19.54 6.22
CA PRO A 35 11.17 18.37 6.23
C PRO A 35 11.97 17.09 5.99
N ILE A 36 11.72 16.06 6.79
CA ILE A 36 12.32 14.74 6.58
C ILE A 36 11.69 14.15 5.31
N PRO A 37 12.49 13.69 4.33
CA PRO A 37 11.93 13.07 3.13
C PRO A 37 11.21 11.77 3.49
N LEU A 38 9.96 11.63 3.05
CA LEU A 38 9.18 10.40 3.20
C LEU A 38 9.70 9.31 2.26
N PHE A 39 9.47 8.05 2.64
CA PHE A 39 9.81 6.91 1.79
C PHE A 39 8.99 6.94 0.48
N SER A 40 9.68 6.88 -0.65
CA SER A 40 9.08 6.94 -1.98
C SER A 40 9.66 5.95 -2.98
N ASP A 41 10.64 5.14 -2.56
CA ASP A 41 11.32 4.17 -3.43
C ASP A 41 10.54 2.86 -3.48
N PHE A 42 9.35 2.89 -4.07
CA PHE A 42 8.55 1.70 -4.35
C PHE A 42 7.72 1.87 -5.62
N THR A 43 7.35 0.75 -6.23
CA THR A 43 6.50 0.71 -7.42
C THR A 43 5.37 -0.29 -7.20
N VAL A 44 4.15 0.20 -7.26
CA VAL A 44 2.92 -0.58 -7.10
C VAL A 44 2.00 -0.27 -8.28
N PRO A 45 1.67 -1.25 -9.13
CA PRO A 45 0.85 -1.01 -10.32
C PRO A 45 -0.64 -0.84 -10.01
N ASP A 46 -1.12 -1.36 -8.88
CA ASP A 46 -2.51 -1.24 -8.46
C ASP A 46 -2.79 0.15 -7.88
N PRO A 47 -3.71 0.94 -8.46
CA PRO A 47 -3.94 2.32 -8.03
C PRO A 47 -4.56 2.43 -6.63
N GLY A 48 -5.37 1.44 -6.22
CA GLY A 48 -5.95 1.40 -4.87
C GLY A 48 -4.87 1.17 -3.82
N LEU A 49 -3.99 0.20 -4.08
CA LEU A 49 -2.87 -0.11 -3.19
C LEU A 49 -1.84 1.03 -3.16
N ASP A 50 -1.50 1.62 -4.31
CA ASP A 50 -0.58 2.77 -4.40
C ASP A 50 -1.08 3.96 -3.58
N SER A 51 -2.36 4.31 -3.74
CA SER A 51 -2.97 5.42 -2.98
C SER A 51 -2.99 5.16 -1.48
N CYS A 52 -3.34 3.94 -1.07
CA CYS A 52 -3.36 3.54 0.34
C CYS A 52 -1.95 3.59 0.96
N LEU A 53 -0.94 3.07 0.27
CA LEU A 53 0.45 3.11 0.74
C LEU A 53 0.97 4.54 0.88
N LYS A 54 0.73 5.40 -0.11
CA LYS A 54 1.12 6.82 -0.05
C LYS A 54 0.48 7.54 1.12
N GLN A 55 -0.80 7.27 1.37
CA GLN A 55 -1.50 7.82 2.53
C GLN A 55 -0.89 7.31 3.84
N ALA A 56 -0.70 6.01 3.99
CA ALA A 56 -0.11 5.42 5.21
C ALA A 56 1.32 5.93 5.48
N ILE A 57 2.13 6.10 4.44
CA ILE A 57 3.48 6.67 4.53
C ILE A 57 3.42 8.12 5.00
N ASN A 58 2.51 8.92 4.44
CA ASN A 58 2.36 10.32 4.83
C ASN A 58 1.86 10.47 6.26
N ASP A 59 0.81 9.74 6.64
CA ASP A 59 0.20 9.81 7.96
C ASP A 59 1.14 9.29 9.07
N GLY A 60 1.91 8.24 8.76
CA GLY A 60 2.89 7.64 9.66
C GLY A 60 4.25 8.32 9.66
N VAL A 61 4.48 9.31 8.79
CA VAL A 61 5.81 9.95 8.57
C VAL A 61 6.89 8.88 8.34
N ILE A 62 6.57 7.89 7.49
CA ILE A 62 7.44 6.75 7.21
C ILE A 62 8.60 7.18 6.30
N THR A 63 9.82 6.92 6.72
CA THR A 63 11.06 7.30 6.00
C THR A 63 11.83 6.09 5.44
N ALA A 64 11.45 4.86 5.84
CA ALA A 64 12.01 3.62 5.34
C ALA A 64 10.95 2.52 5.28
N ALA A 65 11.06 1.60 4.33
CA ALA A 65 10.06 0.56 4.06
C ALA A 65 9.77 -0.36 5.25
N ASP A 66 10.76 -0.65 6.06
CA ASP A 66 10.66 -1.52 7.25
C ASP A 66 9.94 -0.87 8.44
N GLN A 67 9.76 0.45 8.42
CA GLN A 67 9.00 1.18 9.46
C GLN A 67 7.49 1.00 9.32
N LEU A 68 6.98 0.66 8.12
CA LEU A 68 5.57 0.40 7.93
C LEU A 68 5.21 -0.97 8.49
N THR A 69 4.72 -1.00 9.72
CA THR A 69 4.41 -2.24 10.44
C THR A 69 2.93 -2.62 10.41
N THR A 70 2.07 -1.66 10.18
CA THR A 70 0.62 -1.85 10.08
C THR A 70 0.09 -1.10 8.87
N LEU A 71 -0.71 -1.78 8.04
CA LEU A 71 -1.33 -1.20 6.86
C LEU A 71 -2.80 -1.64 6.79
N ASP A 72 -3.69 -0.67 6.69
CA ASP A 72 -5.12 -0.90 6.46
C ASP A 72 -5.55 -0.28 5.13
N CYS A 73 -5.79 -1.13 4.15
CA CYS A 73 -6.28 -0.78 2.82
C CYS A 73 -7.64 -1.44 2.54
N SER A 74 -8.48 -1.58 3.55
CA SER A 74 -9.82 -2.11 3.38
C SER A 74 -10.66 -1.21 2.47
N PHE A 75 -11.55 -1.80 1.67
CA PHE A 75 -12.45 -1.09 0.74
C PHE A 75 -11.75 -0.22 -0.33
N ALA A 76 -10.49 -0.50 -0.66
CA ALA A 76 -9.70 0.30 -1.61
C ALA A 76 -9.84 -0.15 -3.08
N GLY A 77 -10.62 -1.20 -3.35
CA GLY A 77 -10.83 -1.75 -4.71
C GLY A 77 -9.62 -2.49 -5.27
N ILE A 78 -8.69 -2.92 -4.42
CA ILE A 78 -7.41 -3.56 -4.77
C ILE A 78 -7.66 -4.92 -5.42
N GLU A 79 -6.96 -5.15 -6.54
CA GLU A 79 -6.97 -6.40 -7.29
C GLU A 79 -5.59 -7.08 -7.30
N ASN A 80 -4.51 -6.28 -7.23
CA ASN A 80 -3.13 -6.75 -7.37
C ASN A 80 -2.25 -6.27 -6.21
N LEU A 81 -1.51 -7.20 -5.60
CA LEU A 81 -0.62 -6.93 -4.47
C LEU A 81 0.84 -6.73 -4.86
N GLN A 82 1.16 -6.70 -6.16
CA GLN A 82 2.53 -6.55 -6.66
C GLN A 82 3.21 -5.29 -6.08
N GLY A 83 4.42 -5.46 -5.58
CA GLY A 83 5.21 -4.41 -4.96
C GLY A 83 5.02 -4.29 -3.44
N LEU A 84 4.01 -4.95 -2.85
CA LEU A 84 3.79 -4.93 -1.41
C LEU A 84 4.95 -5.58 -0.63
N ALA A 85 5.65 -6.53 -1.23
CA ALA A 85 6.82 -7.20 -0.66
C ALA A 85 8.01 -6.25 -0.33
N THR A 86 8.01 -5.03 -0.89
CA THR A 86 8.98 -3.99 -0.52
C THR A 86 8.88 -3.62 0.96
N PHE A 87 7.68 -3.70 1.55
CA PHE A 87 7.44 -3.32 2.95
C PHE A 87 7.70 -4.49 3.90
N THR A 88 8.96 -4.81 4.08
CA THR A 88 9.44 -5.97 4.86
C THR A 88 9.14 -5.89 6.37
N GLY A 89 8.77 -4.73 6.89
CA GLY A 89 8.39 -4.51 8.28
C GLY A 89 6.95 -4.86 8.62
N LEU A 90 6.09 -5.17 7.61
CA LEU A 90 4.66 -5.40 7.82
C LEU A 90 4.38 -6.58 8.75
N ARG A 91 3.60 -6.32 9.80
CA ARG A 91 3.13 -7.30 10.79
C ARG A 91 1.62 -7.47 10.78
N ALA A 92 0.88 -6.38 10.59
CA ALA A 92 -0.58 -6.41 10.48
C ALA A 92 -1.00 -5.80 9.14
N LEU A 93 -1.75 -6.58 8.34
CA LEU A 93 -2.24 -6.18 7.03
C LEU A 93 -3.74 -6.43 6.94
N ARG A 94 -4.48 -5.36 6.62
CA ARG A 94 -5.93 -5.40 6.38
C ARG A 94 -6.22 -5.07 4.92
N LEU A 95 -6.83 -6.01 4.25
CA LEU A 95 -7.26 -5.91 2.85
C LEU A 95 -8.72 -6.34 2.69
N SER A 96 -9.51 -6.22 3.76
CA SER A 96 -10.94 -6.61 3.77
C SER A 96 -11.72 -5.88 2.69
N ALA A 97 -12.73 -6.55 2.11
CA ALA A 97 -13.63 -5.98 1.11
C ALA A 97 -12.90 -5.36 -0.10
N ASN A 98 -12.03 -6.15 -0.71
CA ASN A 98 -11.32 -5.83 -1.95
C ASN A 98 -11.63 -6.88 -3.03
N LYS A 99 -10.83 -6.92 -4.10
CA LYS A 99 -10.98 -7.87 -5.21
C LYS A 99 -9.74 -8.75 -5.40
N VAL A 100 -8.98 -8.96 -4.32
CA VAL A 100 -7.75 -9.74 -4.34
C VAL A 100 -8.04 -11.19 -4.67
N ARG A 101 -7.28 -11.75 -5.63
CA ARG A 101 -7.39 -13.16 -6.05
C ARG A 101 -6.11 -13.94 -5.80
N ASN A 102 -4.95 -13.31 -5.96
CA ASN A 102 -3.64 -13.92 -5.89
C ASN A 102 -2.88 -13.43 -4.65
N LEU A 103 -2.35 -14.38 -3.87
CA LEU A 103 -1.66 -14.11 -2.62
C LEU A 103 -0.14 -14.34 -2.70
N VAL A 104 0.40 -14.61 -3.89
CA VAL A 104 1.83 -14.98 -4.07
C VAL A 104 2.76 -13.93 -3.47
N GLU A 105 2.47 -12.64 -3.64
CA GLU A 105 3.26 -11.55 -3.06
C GLU A 105 3.36 -11.63 -1.52
N LEU A 106 2.30 -12.08 -0.85
CA LEU A 106 2.30 -12.19 0.61
C LEU A 106 3.23 -13.28 1.13
N SER A 107 3.52 -14.30 0.32
CA SER A 107 4.40 -15.41 0.74
C SER A 107 5.82 -14.99 1.09
N THR A 108 6.25 -13.82 0.61
CA THR A 108 7.59 -13.27 0.85
C THR A 108 7.66 -12.34 2.06
N ILE A 109 6.50 -11.89 2.58
CA ILE A 109 6.45 -10.99 3.74
C ILE A 109 6.43 -11.84 5.03
N THR A 110 7.57 -12.39 5.37
CA THR A 110 7.73 -13.36 6.47
C THR A 110 7.50 -12.78 7.87
N THR A 111 7.34 -11.47 7.99
CA THR A 111 7.06 -10.75 9.24
C THR A 111 5.57 -10.65 9.59
N LEU A 112 4.66 -11.05 8.68
CA LEU A 112 3.21 -10.97 8.89
C LEU A 112 2.76 -11.83 10.07
N GLN A 113 2.00 -11.21 10.97
CA GLN A 113 1.41 -11.82 12.16
C GLN A 113 -0.12 -11.87 12.08
N GLU A 114 -0.71 -10.80 11.58
CA GLU A 114 -2.17 -10.69 11.41
C GLU A 114 -2.52 -10.31 9.97
N LEU A 115 -3.43 -11.05 9.38
CA LEU A 115 -3.84 -10.88 7.99
C LEU A 115 -5.36 -10.97 7.87
N PHE A 116 -5.97 -9.90 7.40
CA PHE A 116 -7.41 -9.82 7.16
C PHE A 116 -7.66 -9.69 5.67
N LEU A 117 -8.27 -10.72 5.11
CA LEU A 117 -8.54 -10.90 3.68
C LEU A 117 -10.02 -11.25 3.44
N ASP A 118 -10.86 -10.99 4.43
CA ASP A 118 -12.30 -11.26 4.32
C ASP A 118 -12.93 -10.46 3.18
N ASP A 119 -14.01 -11.03 2.62
CA ASP A 119 -14.75 -10.43 1.50
C ASP A 119 -13.88 -10.07 0.29
N ASN A 120 -13.11 -11.04 -0.19
CA ASN A 120 -12.27 -10.94 -1.38
C ASN A 120 -12.66 -12.02 -2.42
N GLN A 121 -11.82 -12.22 -3.44
CA GLN A 121 -12.01 -13.20 -4.52
C GLN A 121 -10.92 -14.28 -4.52
N ILE A 122 -10.37 -14.60 -3.35
CA ILE A 122 -9.25 -15.52 -3.20
C ILE A 122 -9.70 -16.94 -3.59
N VAL A 123 -8.83 -17.61 -4.36
CA VAL A 123 -9.03 -18.99 -4.78
C VAL A 123 -8.07 -19.93 -4.07
N ASP A 124 -6.78 -19.61 -4.07
CA ASP A 124 -5.71 -20.46 -3.54
C ASP A 124 -5.09 -19.86 -2.27
N PRO A 125 -5.24 -20.49 -1.09
CA PRO A 125 -4.63 -20.04 0.17
C PRO A 125 -3.20 -20.57 0.39
N VAL A 126 -2.67 -21.42 -0.49
CA VAL A 126 -1.35 -22.08 -0.35
C VAL A 126 -0.21 -21.11 -0.06
N PRO A 127 -0.14 -19.91 -0.65
CA PRO A 127 0.94 -18.96 -0.35
C PRO A 127 1.05 -18.55 1.13
N LEU A 128 -0.01 -18.73 1.92
CA LEU A 128 -0.05 -18.37 3.33
C LEU A 128 0.43 -19.48 4.27
N TYR A 129 0.51 -20.74 3.81
CA TYR A 129 0.76 -21.89 4.67
C TYR A 129 2.16 -21.89 5.31
N HIS A 130 3.10 -21.20 4.69
CA HIS A 130 4.50 -21.20 5.11
C HIS A 130 4.96 -19.88 5.72
N LEU A 131 4.02 -18.97 6.04
CA LEU A 131 4.36 -17.72 6.72
C LEU A 131 4.72 -18.01 8.19
N PRO A 132 5.99 -17.85 8.59
CA PRO A 132 6.49 -18.40 9.86
C PRO A 132 5.96 -17.68 11.10
N THR A 133 5.57 -16.43 10.94
CA THR A 133 5.12 -15.57 12.05
C THR A 133 3.61 -15.38 12.08
N LEU A 134 2.87 -15.89 11.10
CA LEU A 134 1.42 -15.71 10.98
C LEU A 134 0.69 -16.38 12.15
N ARG A 135 -0.10 -15.61 12.88
CA ARG A 135 -0.87 -16.05 14.05
C ARG A 135 -2.37 -15.95 13.84
N LYS A 136 -2.80 -15.02 13.00
CA LYS A 136 -4.20 -14.81 12.70
C LYS A 136 -4.40 -14.57 11.22
N VAL A 137 -5.35 -15.28 10.61
CA VAL A 137 -5.82 -15.06 9.25
C VAL A 137 -7.32 -15.11 9.16
N ASP A 138 -7.92 -14.13 8.51
CA ASP A 138 -9.34 -14.12 8.19
C ASP A 138 -9.49 -14.22 6.66
N LEU A 139 -10.12 -15.31 6.21
CA LEU A 139 -10.42 -15.62 4.81
C LEU A 139 -11.94 -15.72 4.58
N SER A 140 -12.76 -15.31 5.56
CA SER A 140 -14.21 -15.37 5.42
C SER A 140 -14.71 -14.57 4.21
N GLY A 141 -15.88 -14.84 3.70
CA GLY A 141 -16.42 -14.11 2.56
C GLY A 141 -15.81 -14.44 1.19
N ASN A 142 -14.72 -15.24 1.12
CA ASN A 142 -14.12 -15.67 -0.15
C ASN A 142 -14.87 -16.87 -0.72
N ALA A 143 -15.88 -16.63 -1.54
CA ALA A 143 -16.81 -17.65 -2.02
C ALA A 143 -16.16 -18.76 -2.88
N THR A 144 -15.04 -18.45 -3.53
CA THR A 144 -14.31 -19.37 -4.43
C THR A 144 -13.08 -20.00 -3.79
N LEU A 145 -12.86 -19.81 -2.49
CA LEU A 145 -11.68 -20.31 -1.79
C LEU A 145 -11.64 -21.85 -1.85
N GLN A 146 -10.52 -22.41 -2.28
CA GLN A 146 -10.21 -23.83 -2.15
C GLN A 146 -9.95 -24.13 -0.68
N CYS A 147 -10.77 -25.00 -0.10
CA CYS A 147 -10.69 -25.29 1.33
C CYS A 147 -9.34 -25.89 1.71
N PRO A 148 -8.65 -25.29 2.72
CA PRO A 148 -7.40 -25.83 3.22
C PRO A 148 -7.58 -27.25 3.75
N LYS A 149 -6.60 -28.11 3.52
CA LYS A 149 -6.58 -29.45 4.14
C LYS A 149 -6.37 -29.31 5.65
N PRO A 150 -6.87 -30.27 6.45
CA PRO A 150 -6.55 -30.32 7.88
C PRO A 150 -5.03 -30.23 8.11
N GLY A 151 -4.61 -29.29 8.98
CA GLY A 151 -3.20 -29.06 9.30
C GLY A 151 -2.46 -28.06 8.40
N SER A 152 -3.07 -27.56 7.30
CA SER A 152 -2.42 -26.56 6.44
C SER A 152 -1.99 -25.27 7.17
N PHE A 153 -2.71 -24.88 8.21
CA PHE A 153 -2.43 -23.73 9.06
C PHE A 153 -2.04 -24.16 10.49
N ALA A 154 -1.28 -25.25 10.64
CA ALA A 154 -0.97 -25.81 11.96
C ALA A 154 -0.27 -24.82 12.93
N GLN A 155 0.50 -23.85 12.40
CA GLN A 155 1.18 -22.82 13.17
C GLN A 155 0.33 -21.57 13.44
N VAL A 156 -0.84 -21.43 12.82
CA VAL A 156 -1.69 -20.24 12.92
C VAL A 156 -2.72 -20.46 14.03
N ALA A 157 -2.70 -19.60 15.04
CA ALA A 157 -3.57 -19.74 16.21
C ALA A 157 -5.06 -19.49 15.91
N THR A 158 -5.34 -18.58 14.98
CA THR A 158 -6.71 -18.21 14.60
C THR A 158 -6.86 -18.21 13.09
N VAL A 159 -7.69 -19.10 12.57
CA VAL A 159 -8.04 -19.19 11.15
C VAL A 159 -9.55 -19.10 11.01
N ILE A 160 -10.01 -18.08 10.28
CA ILE A 160 -11.44 -17.89 9.99
C ILE A 160 -11.63 -18.20 8.50
N LEU A 161 -12.44 -19.22 8.21
CA LEU A 161 -12.70 -19.70 6.86
C LEU A 161 -14.13 -19.39 6.42
N PRO A 162 -14.38 -19.34 5.10
CA PRO A 162 -15.73 -19.25 4.55
C PRO A 162 -16.62 -20.40 5.03
N ALA A 163 -17.94 -20.18 5.03
CA ALA A 163 -18.89 -21.17 5.53
C ALA A 163 -18.81 -22.52 4.81
N HIS A 164 -18.48 -22.54 3.51
CA HIS A 164 -18.34 -23.78 2.73
C HIS A 164 -17.09 -24.60 3.05
N CYS A 165 -16.17 -24.07 3.86
CA CYS A 165 -14.95 -24.76 4.31
C CYS A 165 -14.99 -25.19 5.80
N ARG A 166 -16.14 -25.11 6.44
CA ARG A 166 -16.36 -25.50 7.85
C ARG A 166 -16.93 -26.88 7.98
#